data_7df8690e4f73587cb67fed156896f556
#
_entry.id   7df8690e4f73587cb67fed156896f556
#
_cell.length_a   1.000
_cell.length_b   1.000
_cell.length_c   1.000
_cell.angle_alpha   90.00
_cell.angle_beta   90.00
_cell.angle_gamma   90.00
#
_symmetry.space_group_name_H-M   'P 1'
#
loop_
_entity.id
_entity.type
_entity.pdbx_description
1 polymer ?
#
loop_
_entity_poly.entity_id
_entity_poly.type
_entity_poly.pdbx_seq_one_letter_code
_entity_poly.pdbx_strand_id
1 'polypeptide(L)'
;MEEFFQQLTNGLAVGGIYALIALGYTMVYGVLKLINFAHGDLFTIGAFLGLTLLTSLGLTDAIGPVAGLILLAVMVVILVGVVGFLLERIAYRPLRTSPRLSAVVSALGASIFFQNAIMLIWGARPLVYPHGLLPNITVSILGVELPLIRILMFAISVVLMCALYYLTHKTRIGTAIRAAAIDQGAAKLMGIDVNRVISLVFMIGPALGGAAGVMVGLYYGQISFTMGWLYGLKAFTAAILGGIGNIPGAMLGGLLLGVVESLGAAYISIAWKDAISFLVLILILIVRPTGLLGERVADKV
;
A
#
# COMPACT_ATOMS: atom_id res chain seq x y z
N MET A 1 -11.91 -5.77 -28.60
CA MET A 1 -12.48 -4.74 -27.70
C MET A 1 -12.75 -5.30 -26.31
N GLU A 2 -13.41 -6.46 -26.20
CA GLU A 2 -13.68 -7.12 -24.90
C GLU A 2 -12.42 -7.40 -24.09
N GLU A 3 -11.40 -7.96 -24.74
CA GLU A 3 -10.11 -8.24 -24.09
C GLU A 3 -9.43 -6.97 -23.53
N PHE A 4 -9.47 -5.88 -24.27
CA PHE A 4 -8.94 -4.60 -23.79
C PHE A 4 -9.65 -4.12 -22.51
N PHE A 5 -10.99 -4.13 -22.50
CA PHE A 5 -11.76 -3.75 -21.31
C PHE A 5 -11.53 -4.70 -20.14
N GLN A 6 -11.38 -6.00 -20.40
CA GLN A 6 -11.05 -6.99 -19.38
C GLN A 6 -9.67 -6.71 -18.76
N GLN A 7 -8.66 -6.39 -19.59
CA GLN A 7 -7.33 -6.06 -19.08
C GLN A 7 -7.29 -4.70 -18.38
N LEU A 8 -8.06 -3.73 -18.83
CA LEU A 8 -8.19 -2.44 -18.17
C LEU A 8 -8.78 -2.59 -16.77
N THR A 9 -9.86 -3.35 -16.62
CA THR A 9 -10.48 -3.59 -15.31
C THR A 9 -9.59 -4.42 -14.39
N ASN A 10 -8.85 -5.40 -14.93
CA ASN A 10 -7.83 -6.14 -14.21
C ASN A 10 -6.73 -5.20 -13.71
N GLY A 11 -6.22 -4.33 -14.59
CA GLY A 11 -5.21 -3.34 -14.25
C GLY A 11 -5.68 -2.33 -13.20
N LEU A 12 -6.93 -1.90 -13.23
CA LEU A 12 -7.51 -1.03 -12.21
C LEU A 12 -7.62 -1.72 -10.84
N ALA A 13 -8.01 -3.00 -10.80
CA ALA A 13 -8.08 -3.77 -9.56
C ALA A 13 -6.69 -3.93 -8.92
N VAL A 14 -5.68 -4.35 -9.70
CA VAL A 14 -4.30 -4.48 -9.26
C VAL A 14 -3.69 -3.11 -8.94
N GLY A 15 -3.98 -2.11 -9.75
CA GLY A 15 -3.56 -0.72 -9.54
C GLY A 15 -4.10 -0.11 -8.25
N GLY A 16 -5.33 -0.48 -7.85
CA GLY A 16 -5.89 -0.11 -6.55
C GLY A 16 -5.06 -0.64 -5.38
N ILE A 17 -4.56 -1.87 -5.47
CA ILE A 17 -3.66 -2.45 -4.46
C ILE A 17 -2.34 -1.66 -4.41
N TYR A 18 -1.72 -1.42 -5.57
CA TYR A 18 -0.49 -0.62 -5.62
C TYR A 18 -0.69 0.79 -5.07
N ALA A 19 -1.83 1.41 -5.36
CA ALA A 19 -2.18 2.73 -4.84
C ALA A 19 -2.28 2.74 -3.31
N LEU A 20 -2.90 1.73 -2.69
CA LEU A 20 -3.01 1.64 -1.22
C LEU A 20 -1.63 1.53 -0.55
N ILE A 21 -0.75 0.69 -1.10
CA ILE A 21 0.61 0.55 -0.57
C ILE A 21 1.42 1.84 -0.84
N ALA A 22 1.29 2.43 -2.03
CA ALA A 22 1.96 3.68 -2.41
C ALA A 22 1.55 4.86 -1.53
N LEU A 23 0.29 4.90 -1.10
CA LEU A 23 -0.22 5.88 -0.15
C LEU A 23 0.49 5.79 1.21
N GLY A 24 0.76 4.58 1.69
CA GLY A 24 1.52 4.38 2.91
C GLY A 24 2.95 4.91 2.79
N TYR A 25 3.65 4.63 1.68
CA TYR A 25 4.96 5.23 1.39
C TYR A 25 4.89 6.76 1.34
N THR A 26 3.93 7.28 0.60
CA THR A 26 3.77 8.73 0.40
C THR A 26 3.48 9.47 1.70
N MET A 27 2.67 8.90 2.60
CA MET A 27 2.39 9.51 3.89
C MET A 27 3.64 9.59 4.77
N VAL A 28 4.39 8.48 4.89
CA VAL A 28 5.61 8.43 5.70
C VAL A 28 6.66 9.37 5.13
N TYR A 29 6.90 9.31 3.82
CA TYR A 29 7.86 10.18 3.14
C TYR A 29 7.47 11.67 3.25
N GLY A 30 6.19 11.97 3.13
CA GLY A 30 5.68 13.35 3.24
C GLY A 30 6.14 14.03 4.54
N VAL A 31 6.08 13.32 5.67
CA VAL A 31 6.39 13.87 6.99
C VAL A 31 7.85 13.71 7.38
N LEU A 32 8.47 12.55 7.11
CA LEU A 32 9.85 12.27 7.55
C LEU A 32 10.90 12.56 6.49
N LYS A 33 10.51 12.70 5.22
CA LYS A 33 11.43 12.77 4.05
C LYS A 33 12.39 11.57 3.98
N LEU A 34 11.94 10.42 4.50
CA LEU A 34 12.66 9.14 4.52
C LEU A 34 11.76 8.04 3.97
N ILE A 35 12.37 7.09 3.27
CA ILE A 35 11.68 5.92 2.72
C ILE A 35 11.64 4.84 3.80
N ASN A 36 10.45 4.28 4.06
CA ASN A 36 10.28 3.13 4.94
C ASN A 36 10.41 1.84 4.13
N PHE A 37 11.60 1.25 4.03
CA PHE A 37 11.82 0.00 3.31
C PHE A 37 11.07 -1.20 3.91
N ALA A 38 10.73 -1.17 5.20
CA ALA A 38 9.94 -2.22 5.85
C ALA A 38 8.44 -2.17 5.49
N HIS A 39 7.99 -1.17 4.70
CA HIS A 39 6.58 -1.00 4.40
C HIS A 39 5.99 -2.16 3.58
N GLY A 40 6.76 -2.72 2.64
CA GLY A 40 6.36 -3.91 1.90
C GLY A 40 6.18 -5.15 2.79
N ASP A 41 6.99 -5.27 3.85
CA ASP A 41 6.87 -6.39 4.78
C ASP A 41 5.65 -6.22 5.71
N LEU A 42 5.27 -4.98 6.05
CA LEU A 42 4.02 -4.71 6.78
C LEU A 42 2.79 -5.08 5.95
N PHE A 43 2.83 -4.88 4.63
CA PHE A 43 1.83 -5.42 3.72
C PHE A 43 1.79 -6.96 3.77
N THR A 44 2.95 -7.63 3.77
CA THR A 44 3.04 -9.09 3.89
C THR A 44 2.48 -9.57 5.22
N ILE A 45 2.82 -8.92 6.34
CA ILE A 45 2.22 -9.21 7.66
C ILE A 45 0.70 -9.13 7.59
N GLY A 46 0.14 -8.14 6.89
CA GLY A 46 -1.30 -8.01 6.69
C GLY A 46 -1.92 -9.23 5.99
N ALA A 47 -1.26 -9.74 4.94
CA ALA A 47 -1.71 -10.94 4.24
C ALA A 47 -1.68 -12.20 5.13
N PHE A 48 -0.60 -12.39 5.89
CA PHE A 48 -0.47 -13.55 6.78
C PHE A 48 -1.40 -13.47 8.00
N LEU A 49 -1.57 -12.30 8.60
CA LEU A 49 -2.57 -12.09 9.66
C LEU A 49 -3.99 -12.30 9.13
N GLY A 50 -4.27 -11.82 7.92
CA GLY A 50 -5.55 -12.06 7.25
C GLY A 50 -5.86 -13.53 7.10
N LEU A 51 -4.90 -14.32 6.60
CA LEU A 51 -5.04 -15.78 6.50
C LEU A 51 -5.27 -16.43 7.87
N THR A 52 -4.46 -16.06 8.87
CA THR A 52 -4.55 -16.62 10.22
C THR A 52 -5.90 -16.33 10.86
N LEU A 53 -6.38 -15.09 10.80
CA LEU A 53 -7.67 -14.72 11.35
C LEU A 53 -8.83 -15.40 10.60
N LEU A 54 -8.69 -15.53 9.28
CA LEU A 54 -9.70 -16.20 8.46
C LEU A 54 -9.85 -17.66 8.85
N THR A 55 -8.73 -18.39 9.02
CA THR A 55 -8.72 -19.82 9.32
C THR A 55 -8.99 -20.13 10.78
N SER A 56 -8.57 -19.26 11.73
CA SER A 56 -8.71 -19.52 13.16
C SER A 56 -10.04 -19.05 13.75
N LEU A 57 -10.63 -17.98 13.24
CA LEU A 57 -11.86 -17.41 13.82
C LEU A 57 -13.15 -17.89 13.16
N GLY A 58 -13.07 -18.48 11.95
CA GLY A 58 -14.26 -18.95 11.23
C GLY A 58 -15.32 -17.85 11.01
N LEU A 59 -14.90 -16.58 10.90
CA LEU A 59 -15.81 -15.43 10.83
C LEU A 59 -16.77 -15.52 9.64
N THR A 60 -16.28 -16.06 8.52
CA THR A 60 -17.10 -16.22 7.31
C THR A 60 -18.25 -17.21 7.51
N ASP A 61 -18.04 -18.21 8.35
CA ASP A 61 -19.07 -19.22 8.65
C ASP A 61 -20.02 -18.71 9.72
N ALA A 62 -19.52 -17.93 10.68
CA ALA A 62 -20.31 -17.42 11.81
C ALA A 62 -21.28 -16.30 11.42
N ILE A 63 -20.85 -15.33 10.61
CA ILE A 63 -21.62 -14.10 10.30
C ILE A 63 -21.84 -13.87 8.79
N GLY A 64 -21.49 -14.87 7.99
CA GLY A 64 -21.56 -14.84 6.53
C GLY A 64 -20.32 -14.27 5.86
N PRO A 65 -20.10 -14.61 4.57
CA PRO A 65 -18.82 -14.37 3.90
C PRO A 65 -18.48 -12.89 3.78
N VAL A 66 -19.41 -12.03 3.41
CA VAL A 66 -19.16 -10.59 3.22
C VAL A 66 -18.88 -9.89 4.55
N ALA A 67 -19.75 -10.09 5.55
CA ALA A 67 -19.58 -9.47 6.87
C ALA A 67 -18.31 -9.99 7.56
N GLY A 68 -18.01 -11.29 7.44
CA GLY A 68 -16.80 -11.91 7.96
C GLY A 68 -15.53 -11.33 7.36
N LEU A 69 -15.49 -11.15 6.04
CA LEU A 69 -14.34 -10.53 5.35
C LEU A 69 -14.17 -9.05 5.70
N ILE A 70 -15.26 -8.30 5.86
CA ILE A 70 -15.17 -6.89 6.29
C ILE A 70 -14.59 -6.81 7.71
N LEU A 71 -15.12 -7.60 8.64
CA LEU A 71 -14.62 -7.62 10.02
C LEU A 71 -13.15 -8.04 10.08
N LEU A 72 -12.78 -9.07 9.33
CA LEU A 72 -11.40 -9.53 9.19
C LEU A 72 -10.49 -8.41 8.67
N ALA A 73 -10.90 -7.71 7.60
CA ALA A 73 -10.12 -6.59 7.05
C ALA A 73 -9.93 -5.47 8.09
N VAL A 74 -10.96 -5.13 8.85
CA VAL A 74 -10.87 -4.14 9.93
C VAL A 74 -9.90 -4.59 11.02
N MET A 75 -9.96 -5.86 11.44
CA MET A 75 -9.03 -6.41 12.43
C MET A 75 -7.58 -6.35 11.94
N VAL A 76 -7.33 -6.75 10.68
CA VAL A 76 -5.99 -6.69 10.08
C VAL A 76 -5.48 -5.25 9.99
N VAL A 77 -6.32 -4.31 9.56
CA VAL A 77 -5.99 -2.87 9.49
C VAL A 77 -5.54 -2.36 10.85
N ILE A 78 -6.25 -2.70 11.92
CA ILE A 78 -5.91 -2.30 13.30
C ILE A 78 -4.59 -2.96 13.72
N LEU A 79 -4.43 -4.26 13.55
CA LEU A 79 -3.24 -5.01 13.97
C LEU A 79 -1.98 -4.52 13.23
N VAL A 80 -2.05 -4.38 11.90
CA VAL A 80 -0.92 -3.87 11.11
C VAL A 80 -0.63 -2.41 11.43
N GLY A 81 -1.66 -1.61 11.72
CA GLY A 81 -1.48 -0.25 12.22
C GLY A 81 -0.71 -0.21 13.55
N VAL A 82 -1.02 -1.12 14.48
CA VAL A 82 -0.27 -1.26 15.75
C VAL A 82 1.17 -1.68 15.49
N VAL A 83 1.41 -2.64 14.59
CA VAL A 83 2.79 -3.05 14.21
C VAL A 83 3.55 -1.86 13.61
N GLY A 84 2.90 -1.07 12.75
CA GLY A 84 3.48 0.14 12.18
C GLY A 84 3.82 1.19 13.25
N PHE A 85 2.95 1.39 14.24
CA PHE A 85 3.24 2.25 15.39
C PHE A 85 4.44 1.75 16.21
N LEU A 86 4.52 0.45 16.48
CA LEU A 86 5.65 -0.15 17.19
C LEU A 86 6.95 -0.01 16.41
N LEU A 87 6.89 -0.22 15.08
CA LEU A 87 8.03 0.01 14.20
C LEU A 87 8.55 1.44 14.30
N GLU A 88 7.65 2.43 14.26
CA GLU A 88 8.03 3.84 14.46
C GLU A 88 8.71 4.05 15.82
N ARG A 89 8.09 3.55 16.87
CA ARG A 89 8.55 3.79 18.24
C ARG A 89 9.91 3.16 18.55
N ILE A 90 10.17 2.00 17.97
CA ILE A 90 11.37 1.19 18.25
C ILE A 90 12.49 1.52 17.27
N ALA A 91 12.18 1.52 15.95
CA ALA A 91 13.20 1.57 14.91
C ALA A 91 13.45 2.98 14.34
N TYR A 92 12.45 3.87 14.35
CA TYR A 92 12.58 5.19 13.71
C TYR A 92 12.72 6.33 14.73
N ARG A 93 11.91 6.32 15.79
CA ARG A 93 11.88 7.42 16.76
C ARG A 93 13.22 7.72 17.42
N PRO A 94 14.02 6.72 17.84
CA PRO A 94 15.33 6.96 18.44
C PRO A 94 16.34 7.56 17.45
N LEU A 95 16.14 7.34 16.15
CA LEU A 95 17.07 7.73 15.09
C LEU A 95 16.71 9.04 14.38
N ARG A 96 15.66 9.74 14.81
CA ARG A 96 15.19 10.98 14.14
C ARG A 96 16.20 12.13 14.21
N THR A 97 17.07 12.13 15.20
CA THR A 97 18.15 13.12 15.35
C THR A 97 19.49 12.65 14.79
N SER A 98 19.55 11.39 14.33
CA SER A 98 20.74 10.78 13.75
C SER A 98 20.87 11.10 12.26
N PRO A 99 22.05 10.88 11.65
CA PRO A 99 22.21 11.01 10.20
C PRO A 99 21.19 10.19 9.42
N ARG A 100 20.76 10.67 8.26
CA ARG A 100 19.73 9.99 7.42
C ARG A 100 20.06 8.54 7.12
N LEU A 101 21.35 8.21 6.95
CA LEU A 101 21.82 6.85 6.68
C LEU A 101 21.44 5.88 7.81
N SER A 102 21.50 6.30 9.07
CA SER A 102 21.13 5.47 10.22
C SER A 102 19.66 5.03 10.17
N ALA A 103 18.75 5.92 9.78
CA ALA A 103 17.33 5.59 9.61
C ALA A 103 17.10 4.64 8.43
N VAL A 104 17.86 4.78 7.34
CA VAL A 104 17.78 3.87 6.18
C VAL A 104 18.25 2.46 6.57
N VAL A 105 19.39 2.36 7.26
CA VAL A 105 19.92 1.07 7.73
C VAL A 105 18.94 0.41 8.72
N SER A 106 18.35 1.17 9.63
CA SER A 106 17.33 0.67 10.55
C SER A 106 16.09 0.16 9.82
N ALA A 107 15.65 0.87 8.78
CA ALA A 107 14.52 0.45 7.95
C ALA A 107 14.79 -0.89 7.23
N LEU A 108 15.99 -1.05 6.67
CA LEU A 108 16.42 -2.30 6.03
C LEU A 108 16.53 -3.43 7.06
N GLY A 109 17.11 -3.15 8.23
CA GLY A 109 17.17 -4.12 9.33
C GLY A 109 15.78 -4.56 9.79
N ALA A 110 14.83 -3.63 9.92
CA ALA A 110 13.44 -3.94 10.23
C ALA A 110 12.76 -4.78 9.13
N SER A 111 13.03 -4.50 7.86
CA SER A 111 12.55 -5.31 6.73
C SER A 111 13.02 -6.75 6.84
N ILE A 112 14.33 -6.96 7.01
CA ILE A 112 14.91 -8.30 7.18
C ILE A 112 14.34 -9.00 8.42
N PHE A 113 14.15 -8.27 9.52
CA PHE A 113 13.54 -8.80 10.74
C PHE A 113 12.12 -9.30 10.48
N PHE A 114 11.26 -8.50 9.82
CA PHE A 114 9.89 -8.89 9.53
C PHE A 114 9.81 -10.08 8.58
N GLN A 115 10.61 -10.11 7.51
CA GLN A 115 10.64 -11.26 6.60
C GLN A 115 11.00 -12.56 7.32
N ASN A 116 12.06 -12.52 8.15
CA ASN A 116 12.46 -13.70 8.92
C ASN A 116 11.44 -14.05 10.02
N ALA A 117 10.83 -13.08 10.67
CA ALA A 117 9.77 -13.31 11.65
C ALA A 117 8.56 -14.01 11.00
N ILE A 118 8.12 -13.56 9.82
CA ILE A 118 7.04 -14.20 9.06
C ILE A 118 7.44 -15.64 8.72
N MET A 119 8.65 -15.84 8.20
CA MET A 119 9.16 -17.17 7.85
C MET A 119 9.22 -18.11 9.06
N LEU A 120 9.62 -17.63 10.24
CA LEU A 120 9.71 -18.43 11.45
C LEU A 120 8.32 -18.77 12.04
N ILE A 121 7.35 -17.86 11.95
CA ILE A 121 6.01 -18.05 12.52
C ILE A 121 5.14 -18.92 11.62
N TRP A 122 5.14 -18.66 10.31
CA TRP A 122 4.24 -19.32 9.34
C TRP A 122 4.94 -20.31 8.41
N GLY A 123 6.25 -20.36 8.43
CA GLY A 123 7.06 -21.25 7.58
C GLY A 123 7.54 -20.59 6.29
N ALA A 124 8.48 -21.25 5.63
CA ALA A 124 9.09 -20.77 4.38
C ALA A 124 8.28 -21.11 3.13
N ARG A 125 7.29 -22.01 3.24
CA ARG A 125 6.47 -22.43 2.09
C ARG A 125 5.36 -21.43 1.82
N PRO A 126 5.03 -21.18 0.54
CA PRO A 126 3.85 -20.41 0.21
C PRO A 126 2.58 -21.01 0.82
N LEU A 127 1.72 -20.17 1.38
CA LEU A 127 0.44 -20.55 1.96
C LEU A 127 -0.69 -20.19 1.00
N VAL A 128 -1.71 -21.05 0.97
CA VAL A 128 -2.88 -20.90 0.11
C VAL A 128 -4.02 -20.27 0.90
N TYR A 129 -4.62 -19.23 0.35
CA TYR A 129 -5.88 -18.70 0.85
C TYR A 129 -7.02 -19.63 0.49
N PRO A 130 -8.01 -19.85 1.38
CA PRO A 130 -9.16 -20.67 1.08
C PRO A 130 -9.91 -20.16 -0.15
N HIS A 131 -10.19 -21.08 -1.08
CA HIS A 131 -11.00 -20.77 -2.25
C HIS A 131 -12.50 -20.84 -1.91
N GLY A 132 -13.33 -20.08 -2.65
CA GLY A 132 -14.79 -20.16 -2.49
C GLY A 132 -15.37 -19.33 -1.37
N LEU A 133 -14.58 -18.44 -0.74
CA LEU A 133 -15.06 -17.50 0.30
C LEU A 133 -16.11 -16.53 -0.22
N LEU A 134 -15.98 -16.13 -1.47
CA LEU A 134 -16.98 -15.34 -2.18
C LEU A 134 -17.60 -16.20 -3.28
N PRO A 135 -18.90 -16.07 -3.50
CA PRO A 135 -19.55 -16.76 -4.59
C PRO A 135 -18.89 -16.37 -5.92
N ASN A 136 -18.63 -17.37 -6.79
CA ASN A 136 -18.09 -17.15 -8.13
C ASN A 136 -19.13 -16.48 -9.03
N ILE A 137 -19.51 -15.26 -8.68
CA ILE A 137 -20.45 -14.43 -9.45
C ILE A 137 -19.63 -13.61 -10.43
N THR A 138 -19.95 -13.75 -11.71
CA THR A 138 -19.49 -12.84 -12.77
C THR A 138 -20.59 -11.83 -13.05
N VAL A 139 -20.21 -10.56 -13.09
CA VAL A 139 -21.12 -9.47 -13.47
C VAL A 139 -20.78 -9.06 -14.91
N SER A 140 -21.74 -9.16 -15.79
CA SER A 140 -21.57 -8.70 -17.18
C SER A 140 -21.79 -7.18 -17.26
N ILE A 141 -20.72 -6.43 -17.54
CA ILE A 141 -20.77 -4.99 -17.76
C ILE A 141 -20.28 -4.71 -19.18
N LEU A 142 -21.13 -4.12 -20.00
CA LEU A 142 -20.81 -3.80 -21.43
C LEU A 142 -20.32 -5.00 -22.24
N GLY A 143 -20.84 -6.20 -21.96
CA GLY A 143 -20.44 -7.44 -22.65
C GLY A 143 -19.17 -8.09 -22.09
N VAL A 144 -18.52 -7.53 -21.06
CA VAL A 144 -17.34 -8.09 -20.42
C VAL A 144 -17.74 -8.77 -19.12
N GLU A 145 -17.36 -10.04 -18.96
CA GLU A 145 -17.58 -10.79 -17.72
C GLU A 145 -16.49 -10.46 -16.69
N LEU A 146 -16.90 -9.80 -15.62
CA LEU A 146 -16.00 -9.40 -14.53
C LEU A 146 -16.28 -10.23 -13.28
N PRO A 147 -15.30 -10.96 -12.73
CA PRO A 147 -15.43 -11.60 -11.43
C PRO A 147 -15.73 -10.56 -10.35
N LEU A 148 -16.73 -10.84 -9.51
CA LEU A 148 -17.17 -9.96 -8.42
C LEU A 148 -16.00 -9.52 -7.53
N ILE A 149 -15.04 -10.40 -7.27
CA ILE A 149 -13.85 -10.10 -6.46
C ILE A 149 -13.06 -8.89 -7.01
N ARG A 150 -12.91 -8.75 -8.33
CA ARG A 150 -12.18 -7.61 -8.95
C ARG A 150 -12.90 -6.29 -8.70
N ILE A 151 -14.23 -6.31 -8.84
CA ILE A 151 -15.07 -5.14 -8.61
C ILE A 151 -14.99 -4.72 -7.14
N LEU A 152 -15.09 -5.68 -6.21
CA LEU A 152 -14.98 -5.43 -4.77
C LEU A 152 -13.60 -4.89 -4.40
N MET A 153 -12.52 -5.45 -4.93
CA MET A 153 -11.17 -4.97 -4.65
C MET A 153 -10.97 -3.53 -5.11
N PHE A 154 -11.40 -3.21 -6.32
CA PHE A 154 -11.32 -1.84 -6.83
C PHE A 154 -12.19 -0.89 -6.01
N ALA A 155 -13.42 -1.27 -5.69
CA ALA A 155 -14.33 -0.47 -4.88
C ALA A 155 -13.77 -0.21 -3.47
N ILE A 156 -13.25 -1.23 -2.79
CA ILE A 156 -12.62 -1.10 -1.48
C ILE A 156 -11.39 -0.17 -1.57
N SER A 157 -10.54 -0.34 -2.59
CA SER A 157 -9.40 0.53 -2.80
C SER A 157 -9.82 1.99 -2.96
N VAL A 158 -10.84 2.26 -3.78
CA VAL A 158 -11.37 3.61 -3.98
C VAL A 158 -11.93 4.19 -2.68
N VAL A 159 -12.69 3.40 -1.92
CA VAL A 159 -13.24 3.84 -0.62
C VAL A 159 -12.12 4.20 0.35
N LEU A 160 -11.09 3.36 0.48
CA LEU A 160 -9.95 3.62 1.36
C LEU A 160 -9.13 4.84 0.89
N MET A 161 -8.92 4.98 -0.42
CA MET A 161 -8.28 6.16 -1.01
C MET A 161 -9.07 7.45 -0.71
N CYS A 162 -10.38 7.43 -0.91
CA CYS A 162 -11.26 8.57 -0.61
C CYS A 162 -11.28 8.89 0.90
N ALA A 163 -11.33 7.87 1.76
CA ALA A 163 -11.28 8.03 3.20
C ALA A 163 -9.97 8.68 3.65
N LEU A 164 -8.82 8.23 3.11
CA LEU A 164 -7.53 8.84 3.40
C LEU A 164 -7.45 10.27 2.87
N TYR A 165 -7.92 10.52 1.66
CA TYR A 165 -7.97 11.86 1.08
C TYR A 165 -8.81 12.80 1.95
N TYR A 166 -9.99 12.36 2.39
CA TYR A 166 -10.85 13.12 3.29
C TYR A 166 -10.14 13.40 4.64
N LEU A 167 -9.55 12.36 5.24
CA LEU A 167 -8.80 12.48 6.49
C LEU A 167 -7.69 13.52 6.37
N THR A 168 -6.91 13.47 5.30
CA THR A 168 -5.73 14.35 5.13
C THR A 168 -6.10 15.77 4.72
N HIS A 169 -7.17 15.99 3.95
CA HIS A 169 -7.53 17.32 3.43
C HIS A 169 -8.63 18.04 4.20
N LYS A 170 -9.54 17.30 4.84
CA LYS A 170 -10.74 17.87 5.46
C LYS A 170 -10.78 17.78 6.98
N THR A 171 -9.80 17.13 7.65
CA THR A 171 -9.79 17.00 9.12
C THR A 171 -8.68 17.81 9.78
N ARG A 172 -8.83 18.09 11.09
CA ARG A 172 -7.79 18.73 11.91
C ARG A 172 -6.51 17.92 11.98
N ILE A 173 -6.63 16.59 12.02
CA ILE A 173 -5.49 15.66 12.00
C ILE A 173 -4.74 15.81 10.67
N GLY A 174 -5.44 15.84 9.55
CA GLY A 174 -4.85 16.06 8.24
C GLY A 174 -4.15 17.41 8.12
N THR A 175 -4.71 18.48 8.71
CA THR A 175 -4.02 19.78 8.76
C THR A 175 -2.72 19.69 9.54
N ALA A 176 -2.69 18.98 10.68
CA ALA A 176 -1.47 18.77 11.45
C ALA A 176 -0.43 17.94 10.68
N ILE A 177 -0.87 16.90 9.95
CA ILE A 177 0.01 16.09 9.08
C ILE A 177 0.65 16.96 7.99
N ARG A 178 -0.14 17.79 7.28
CA ARG A 178 0.37 18.68 6.23
C ARG A 178 1.31 19.75 6.78
N ALA A 179 0.98 20.36 7.93
CA ALA A 179 1.84 21.34 8.58
C ALA A 179 3.20 20.72 8.94
N ALA A 180 3.19 19.52 9.56
CA ALA A 180 4.42 18.79 9.89
C ALA A 180 5.21 18.34 8.65
N ALA A 181 4.54 18.09 7.51
CA ALA A 181 5.17 17.73 6.25
C ALA A 181 5.92 18.90 5.60
N ILE A 182 5.45 20.15 5.81
CA ILE A 182 6.09 21.36 5.29
C ILE A 182 7.28 21.74 6.18
N ASP A 183 7.04 21.93 7.49
CA ASP A 183 8.07 22.31 8.45
C ASP A 183 7.71 21.82 9.86
N GLN A 184 8.48 20.84 10.35
CA GLN A 184 8.27 20.26 11.68
C GLN A 184 8.60 21.27 12.81
N GLY A 185 9.54 22.19 12.60
CA GLY A 185 9.91 23.22 13.56
C GLY A 185 8.79 24.23 13.74
N ALA A 186 8.32 24.82 12.65
CA ALA A 186 7.20 25.74 12.65
C ALA A 186 5.91 25.09 13.20
N ALA A 187 5.63 23.84 12.84
CA ALA A 187 4.48 23.10 13.36
C ALA A 187 4.53 22.95 14.90
N LYS A 188 5.71 22.67 15.47
CA LYS A 188 5.90 22.62 16.94
C LYS A 188 5.64 23.97 17.60
N LEU A 189 6.11 25.07 17.02
CA LEU A 189 5.86 26.42 17.54
C LEU A 189 4.38 26.79 17.54
N MET A 190 3.61 26.23 16.59
CA MET A 190 2.15 26.37 16.53
C MET A 190 1.38 25.40 17.44
N GLY A 191 2.09 24.69 18.34
CA GLY A 191 1.47 23.77 19.31
C GLY A 191 1.13 22.39 18.77
N ILE A 192 1.58 22.00 17.57
CA ILE A 192 1.36 20.68 17.02
C ILE A 192 2.36 19.69 17.62
N ASP A 193 1.85 18.61 18.22
CA ASP A 193 2.68 17.50 18.68
C ASP A 193 3.14 16.66 17.46
N VAL A 194 4.29 17.01 16.90
CA VAL A 194 4.86 16.35 15.72
C VAL A 194 5.14 14.87 15.98
N ASN A 195 5.44 14.47 17.24
CA ASN A 195 5.66 13.06 17.56
C ASN A 195 4.37 12.25 17.40
N ARG A 196 3.24 12.77 17.87
CA ARG A 196 1.93 12.12 17.67
C ARG A 196 1.55 12.06 16.20
N VAL A 197 1.82 13.13 15.45
CA VAL A 197 1.56 13.16 14.00
C VAL A 197 2.34 12.08 13.28
N ILE A 198 3.63 11.92 13.55
CA ILE A 198 4.46 10.88 12.92
C ILE A 198 3.98 9.50 13.32
N SER A 199 3.68 9.26 14.60
CA SER A 199 3.14 7.98 15.06
C SER A 199 1.80 7.62 14.36
N LEU A 200 0.90 8.60 14.17
CA LEU A 200 -0.34 8.40 13.43
C LEU A 200 -0.11 8.04 11.96
N VAL A 201 0.85 8.68 11.31
CA VAL A 201 1.22 8.36 9.91
C VAL A 201 1.76 6.93 9.80
N PHE A 202 2.56 6.49 10.78
CA PHE A 202 3.05 5.11 10.87
C PHE A 202 1.98 4.09 11.30
N MET A 203 0.83 4.52 11.79
CA MET A 203 -0.33 3.65 11.99
C MET A 203 -1.14 3.54 10.70
N ILE A 204 -1.48 4.68 10.08
CA ILE A 204 -2.39 4.74 8.93
C ILE A 204 -1.75 4.14 7.67
N GLY A 205 -0.48 4.49 7.38
CA GLY A 205 0.21 3.98 6.20
C GLY A 205 0.29 2.45 6.18
N PRO A 206 0.88 1.80 7.18
CA PRO A 206 0.89 0.35 7.30
C PRO A 206 -0.49 -0.30 7.34
N ALA A 207 -1.48 0.34 7.96
CA ALA A 207 -2.87 -0.15 7.99
C ALA A 207 -3.45 -0.30 6.58
N LEU A 208 -3.21 0.66 5.68
CA LEU A 208 -3.58 0.56 4.25
C LEU A 208 -2.80 -0.55 3.55
N GLY A 209 -1.51 -0.69 3.85
CA GLY A 209 -0.70 -1.82 3.38
C GLY A 209 -1.27 -3.17 3.83
N GLY A 210 -1.70 -3.27 5.08
CA GLY A 210 -2.33 -4.49 5.63
C GLY A 210 -3.63 -4.85 4.90
N ALA A 211 -4.48 -3.86 4.62
CA ALA A 211 -5.69 -4.07 3.82
C ALA A 211 -5.35 -4.58 2.41
N ALA A 212 -4.36 -3.96 1.75
CA ALA A 212 -3.87 -4.40 0.45
C ALA A 212 -3.32 -5.84 0.50
N GLY A 213 -2.66 -6.24 1.60
CA GLY A 213 -2.16 -7.60 1.81
C GLY A 213 -3.27 -8.65 1.83
N VAL A 214 -4.36 -8.40 2.55
CA VAL A 214 -5.56 -9.27 2.54
C VAL A 214 -6.13 -9.38 1.13
N MET A 215 -6.23 -8.23 0.43
CA MET A 215 -6.77 -8.20 -0.94
C MET A 215 -5.92 -9.04 -1.90
N VAL A 216 -4.59 -8.97 -1.79
CA VAL A 216 -3.68 -9.81 -2.60
C VAL A 216 -3.87 -11.29 -2.29
N GLY A 217 -3.97 -11.67 -1.01
CA GLY A 217 -4.25 -13.04 -0.60
C GLY A 217 -5.55 -13.59 -1.20
N LEU A 218 -6.62 -12.81 -1.13
CA LEU A 218 -7.92 -13.18 -1.71
C LEU A 218 -7.92 -13.24 -3.24
N TYR A 219 -7.13 -12.38 -3.90
CA TYR A 219 -7.11 -12.29 -5.36
C TYR A 219 -6.24 -13.35 -6.01
N TYR A 220 -5.01 -13.52 -5.53
CA TYR A 220 -4.07 -14.49 -6.10
C TYR A 220 -4.21 -15.89 -5.49
N GLY A 221 -4.91 -16.03 -4.37
CA GLY A 221 -5.11 -17.31 -3.68
C GLY A 221 -3.85 -17.87 -3.02
N GLN A 222 -2.73 -17.15 -3.07
CA GLN A 222 -1.45 -17.60 -2.54
C GLN A 222 -0.64 -16.44 -2.01
N ILE A 223 0.05 -16.66 -0.87
CA ILE A 223 0.95 -15.70 -0.25
C ILE A 223 2.29 -16.33 0.08
N SER A 224 3.36 -15.53 0.02
CA SER A 224 4.71 -15.94 0.40
C SER A 224 5.37 -14.89 1.30
N PHE A 225 6.30 -15.31 2.16
CA PHE A 225 6.98 -14.40 3.09
C PHE A 225 7.87 -13.37 2.39
N THR A 226 8.25 -13.60 1.13
CA THR A 226 9.08 -12.69 0.32
C THR A 226 8.28 -11.73 -0.57
N MET A 227 6.95 -11.88 -0.64
CA MET A 227 6.14 -11.10 -1.60
C MET A 227 6.21 -9.59 -1.34
N GLY A 228 6.43 -9.18 -0.09
CA GLY A 228 6.52 -7.77 0.30
C GLY A 228 7.62 -7.00 -0.42
N TRP A 229 8.72 -7.65 -0.75
CA TRP A 229 9.80 -7.02 -1.51
C TRP A 229 9.34 -6.57 -2.90
N LEU A 230 8.72 -7.44 -3.67
CA LEU A 230 8.28 -7.13 -5.04
C LEU A 230 7.11 -6.12 -5.03
N TYR A 231 6.09 -6.37 -4.23
CA TYR A 231 4.95 -5.44 -4.12
C TYR A 231 5.37 -4.09 -3.53
N GLY A 232 6.30 -4.09 -2.57
CA GLY A 232 6.89 -2.88 -2.02
C GLY A 232 7.63 -2.04 -3.06
N LEU A 233 8.47 -2.67 -3.88
CA LEU A 233 9.16 -1.98 -4.99
C LEU A 233 8.19 -1.41 -6.01
N LYS A 234 7.17 -2.15 -6.42
CA LYS A 234 6.15 -1.66 -7.36
C LYS A 234 5.35 -0.49 -6.80
N ALA A 235 4.93 -0.59 -5.54
CA ALA A 235 4.21 0.48 -4.89
C ALA A 235 5.08 1.73 -4.65
N PHE A 236 6.36 1.55 -4.35
CA PHE A 236 7.32 2.63 -4.29
C PHE A 236 7.49 3.31 -5.66
N THR A 237 7.59 2.49 -6.72
CA THR A 237 7.57 2.96 -8.12
C THR A 237 6.32 3.78 -8.41
N ALA A 238 5.15 3.29 -8.01
CA ALA A 238 3.88 3.99 -8.16
C ALA A 238 3.85 5.32 -7.39
N ALA A 239 4.39 5.36 -6.16
CA ALA A 239 4.49 6.58 -5.36
C ALA A 239 5.38 7.63 -6.03
N ILE A 240 6.53 7.21 -6.58
CA ILE A 240 7.44 8.11 -7.30
C ILE A 240 6.80 8.59 -8.61
N LEU A 241 6.21 7.68 -9.37
CA LEU A 241 5.51 7.98 -10.62
C LEU A 241 4.41 9.03 -10.40
N GLY A 242 3.67 8.89 -9.32
CA GLY A 242 2.62 9.85 -8.94
C GLY A 242 3.16 11.19 -8.42
N GLY A 243 4.37 11.20 -7.85
CA GLY A 243 4.99 12.30 -7.10
C GLY A 243 4.95 12.03 -5.61
N ILE A 244 6.04 11.45 -5.09
CA ILE A 244 6.13 11.02 -3.69
C ILE A 244 5.91 12.19 -2.73
N GLY A 245 5.04 12.01 -1.74
CA GLY A 245 4.61 13.06 -0.82
C GLY A 245 3.25 13.68 -1.20
N ASN A 246 2.78 13.49 -2.43
CA ASN A 246 1.47 13.93 -2.90
C ASN A 246 0.48 12.76 -2.90
N ILE A 247 -0.57 12.83 -2.05
CA ILE A 247 -1.55 11.75 -1.88
C ILE A 247 -2.33 11.48 -3.17
N PRO A 248 -2.97 12.48 -3.83
CA PRO A 248 -3.60 12.27 -5.13
C PRO A 248 -2.64 11.72 -6.19
N GLY A 249 -1.38 12.17 -6.17
CA GLY A 249 -0.35 11.65 -7.06
C GLY A 249 -0.12 10.16 -6.87
N ALA A 250 0.08 9.70 -5.64
CA ALA A 250 0.31 8.28 -5.34
C ALA A 250 -0.90 7.40 -5.74
N MET A 251 -2.13 7.90 -5.58
CA MET A 251 -3.34 7.21 -6.05
C MET A 251 -3.30 7.00 -7.57
N LEU A 252 -3.07 8.08 -8.32
CA LEU A 252 -2.99 8.01 -9.78
C LEU A 252 -1.81 7.15 -10.25
N GLY A 253 -0.64 7.29 -9.60
CA GLY A 253 0.54 6.51 -9.92
C GLY A 253 0.32 5.01 -9.75
N GLY A 254 -0.37 4.60 -8.67
CA GLY A 254 -0.74 3.19 -8.43
C GLY A 254 -1.71 2.65 -9.49
N LEU A 255 -2.77 3.40 -9.80
CA LEU A 255 -3.74 3.01 -10.81
C LEU A 255 -3.09 2.91 -12.21
N LEU A 256 -2.29 3.90 -12.59
CA LEU A 256 -1.58 3.89 -13.87
C LEU A 256 -0.60 2.73 -13.97
N LEU A 257 0.18 2.47 -12.92
CA LEU A 257 1.13 1.36 -12.92
C LEU A 257 0.42 0.02 -13.10
N GLY A 258 -0.70 -0.20 -12.39
CA GLY A 258 -1.49 -1.42 -12.53
C GLY A 258 -2.07 -1.60 -13.93
N VAL A 259 -2.57 -0.53 -14.55
CA VAL A 259 -3.08 -0.56 -15.93
C VAL A 259 -1.96 -0.85 -16.91
N VAL A 260 -0.82 -0.17 -16.80
CA VAL A 260 0.35 -0.40 -17.67
C VAL A 260 0.85 -1.84 -17.54
N GLU A 261 0.94 -2.36 -16.31
CA GLU A 261 1.37 -3.74 -16.06
C GLU A 261 0.40 -4.76 -16.66
N SER A 262 -0.92 -4.54 -16.51
CA SER A 262 -1.93 -5.45 -17.06
C SER A 262 -1.93 -5.47 -18.58
N LEU A 263 -1.89 -4.29 -19.22
CA LEU A 263 -1.83 -4.17 -20.68
C LEU A 263 -0.49 -4.70 -21.21
N GLY A 264 0.63 -4.40 -20.55
CA GLY A 264 1.94 -4.92 -20.92
C GLY A 264 2.02 -6.45 -20.84
N ALA A 265 1.42 -7.04 -19.81
CA ALA A 265 1.36 -8.49 -19.67
C ALA A 265 0.51 -9.15 -20.76
N ALA A 266 -0.59 -8.53 -21.16
CA ALA A 266 -1.52 -9.06 -22.16
C ALA A 266 -1.02 -8.89 -23.62
N TYR A 267 -0.50 -7.72 -23.95
CA TYR A 267 -0.17 -7.38 -25.35
C TYR A 267 1.32 -7.55 -25.71
N ILE A 268 2.21 -7.59 -24.71
CA ILE A 268 3.65 -7.75 -24.96
C ILE A 268 4.12 -9.10 -24.43
N SER A 269 4.18 -9.29 -23.11
CA SER A 269 4.57 -10.56 -22.51
C SER A 269 4.39 -10.52 -21.00
N ILE A 270 3.88 -11.62 -20.43
CA ILE A 270 3.78 -11.81 -18.97
C ILE A 270 5.17 -11.80 -18.31
N ALA A 271 6.19 -12.37 -18.97
CA ALA A 271 7.55 -12.41 -18.42
C ALA A 271 8.20 -11.02 -18.29
N TRP A 272 7.76 -10.05 -19.12
CA TRP A 272 8.31 -8.69 -19.13
C TRP A 272 7.48 -7.67 -18.34
N LYS A 273 6.39 -8.09 -17.70
CA LYS A 273 5.46 -7.19 -17.00
C LYS A 273 6.14 -6.29 -15.99
N ASP A 274 7.10 -6.82 -15.20
CA ASP A 274 7.82 -6.09 -14.19
C ASP A 274 8.82 -5.11 -14.83
N ALA A 275 9.52 -5.54 -15.86
CA ALA A 275 10.44 -4.69 -16.64
C ALA A 275 9.70 -3.53 -17.31
N ILE A 276 8.50 -3.76 -17.84
CA ILE A 276 7.66 -2.70 -18.44
C ILE A 276 7.27 -1.67 -17.38
N SER A 277 6.89 -2.11 -16.18
CA SER A 277 6.54 -1.22 -15.07
C SER A 277 7.69 -0.30 -14.68
N PHE A 278 8.90 -0.85 -14.55
CA PHE A 278 10.11 -0.05 -14.22
C PHE A 278 10.56 0.83 -15.39
N LEU A 279 10.42 0.38 -16.62
CA LEU A 279 10.73 1.18 -17.81
C LEU A 279 9.82 2.41 -17.90
N VAL A 280 8.54 2.26 -17.65
CA VAL A 280 7.59 3.39 -17.60
C VAL A 280 7.97 4.38 -16.49
N LEU A 281 8.40 3.89 -15.31
CA LEU A 281 8.92 4.77 -14.25
C LEU A 281 10.11 5.59 -14.77
N ILE A 282 11.11 4.92 -15.37
CA ILE A 282 12.32 5.59 -15.88
C ILE A 282 11.96 6.65 -16.91
N LEU A 283 11.09 6.32 -17.86
CA LEU A 283 10.65 7.26 -18.89
C LEU A 283 9.95 8.49 -18.30
N ILE A 284 9.07 8.28 -17.31
CA ILE A 284 8.37 9.39 -16.66
C ILE A 284 9.36 10.26 -15.87
N LEU A 285 10.31 9.67 -15.16
CA LEU A 285 11.31 10.44 -14.40
C LEU A 285 12.27 11.24 -15.29
N ILE A 286 12.58 10.75 -16.49
CA ILE A 286 13.36 11.51 -17.48
C ILE A 286 12.59 12.76 -17.94
N VAL A 287 11.27 12.63 -18.19
CA VAL A 287 10.41 13.72 -18.68
C VAL A 287 9.94 14.63 -17.54
N ARG A 288 9.59 14.04 -16.39
CA ARG A 288 9.09 14.74 -15.19
C ARG A 288 9.74 14.17 -13.93
N PRO A 289 10.90 14.67 -13.51
CA PRO A 289 11.65 14.16 -12.36
C PRO A 289 10.89 14.29 -11.02
N THR A 290 9.88 15.15 -10.95
CA THR A 290 9.02 15.31 -9.76
C THR A 290 7.84 14.31 -9.74
N GLY A 291 7.67 13.48 -10.77
CA GLY A 291 6.48 12.68 -10.99
C GLY A 291 5.31 13.45 -11.62
N LEU A 292 4.16 12.79 -11.76
CA LEU A 292 3.01 13.36 -12.47
C LEU A 292 2.39 14.57 -11.75
N LEU A 293 2.23 14.48 -10.42
CA LEU A 293 1.62 15.52 -9.57
C LEU A 293 2.56 16.00 -8.44
N GLY A 294 3.86 15.74 -8.55
CA GLY A 294 4.83 16.23 -7.58
C GLY A 294 5.01 17.75 -7.65
N GLU A 295 5.14 18.38 -6.49
CA GLU A 295 5.42 19.80 -6.40
C GLU A 295 6.88 20.11 -6.73
N ARG A 296 7.13 21.14 -7.54
CA ARG A 296 8.47 21.66 -7.70
C ARG A 296 8.84 22.39 -6.41
N VAL A 297 9.78 21.84 -5.65
CA VAL A 297 10.39 22.57 -4.54
C VAL A 297 11.18 23.71 -5.17
N ALA A 298 10.75 24.95 -4.94
CA ALA A 298 11.57 26.10 -5.32
C ALA A 298 12.87 26.04 -4.52
N ASP A 299 14.00 26.01 -5.20
CA ASP A 299 15.29 26.16 -4.55
C ASP A 299 15.28 27.49 -3.81
N LYS A 300 15.42 27.44 -2.48
CA LYS A 300 15.69 28.64 -1.70
C LYS A 300 17.10 29.09 -2.10
N VAL A 301 17.16 30.16 -2.87
CA VAL A 301 18.38 30.91 -3.15
C VAL A 301 18.90 31.52 -1.87
#